data_b6f9f1e1b46e3cba7ed80643c5734443
#
_entry.id   b6f9f1e1b46e3cba7ed80643c5734443
#
_cell.length_a   1.000
_cell.length_b   1.000
_cell.length_c   1.000
_cell.angle_alpha   90.00
_cell.angle_beta   90.00
_cell.angle_gamma   90.00
#
_symmetry.space_group_name_H-M   'P 1'
#
loop_
_entity.id
_entity.type
_entity.pdbx_description
1 polymer ?
#
loop_
_entity_poly.entity_id
_entity_poly.type
_entity_poly.pdbx_seq_one_letter_code
_entity_poly.pdbx_strand_id
1 'polypeptide(L)'
;MIIKTVDSESGHWYAADGSPAYRVIGKNGKERNTTVRDARERNLVPSVTTVLGLVAKPGLNTWLQQQVLLAALTLPRIAGETEENWLERVMSDSKSTGRDAMDRGTQMHGVLERFYRGEQDDYPRYVDQVDAAIQIHFGQDQRWEAERSFAYEGFGGKVDLIAENIVIDFKSKDKLDKVVPYHEQLMQLAAYRVGLGKPTAR
;
A
#
# COMPACT_ATOMS: atom_id res chain seq x y z
N MET A 1 11.96 14.36 27.75
CA MET A 1 10.75 13.89 27.04
C MET A 1 11.16 12.64 26.22
N ILE A 2 10.72 11.45 26.63
CA ILE A 2 10.98 10.22 25.85
C ILE A 2 9.84 10.11 24.86
N ILE A 3 10.11 10.43 23.60
CA ILE A 3 9.17 10.16 22.51
C ILE A 3 9.09 8.63 22.39
N LYS A 4 7.98 8.04 22.84
CA LYS A 4 7.69 6.65 22.47
C LYS A 4 7.63 6.60 20.95
N THR A 5 8.59 5.90 20.35
CA THR A 5 8.51 5.55 18.93
C THR A 5 7.18 4.83 18.71
N VAL A 6 6.33 5.43 17.90
CA VAL A 6 5.13 4.76 17.37
C VAL A 6 5.59 3.45 16.76
N ASP A 7 4.90 2.35 17.05
CA ASP A 7 5.17 1.06 16.42
C ASP A 7 5.31 1.27 14.92
N SER A 8 6.50 0.99 14.40
CA SER A 8 6.75 1.07 12.96
C SER A 8 5.72 0.17 12.30
N GLU A 9 4.98 0.70 11.33
CA GLU A 9 4.14 -0.11 10.47
C GLU A 9 4.96 -1.32 10.05
N SER A 10 4.46 -2.52 10.34
CA SER A 10 5.19 -3.74 10.05
C SER A 10 5.44 -3.79 8.55
N GLY A 11 6.72 -3.84 8.16
CA GLY A 11 7.08 -4.05 6.77
C GLY A 11 6.42 -5.32 6.26
N HIS A 12 5.96 -5.32 5.02
CA HIS A 12 5.49 -6.53 4.38
C HIS A 12 6.69 -7.39 3.99
N TRP A 13 6.66 -8.66 4.37
CA TRP A 13 7.72 -9.63 4.18
C TRP A 13 7.24 -10.81 3.34
N TYR A 14 8.14 -11.40 2.59
CA TYR A 14 7.85 -12.55 1.73
C TYR A 14 8.87 -13.66 1.96
N ALA A 15 8.42 -14.91 1.95
CA ALA A 15 9.29 -16.09 1.96
C ALA A 15 9.88 -16.33 0.56
N ALA A 16 10.88 -17.19 0.46
CA ALA A 16 11.60 -17.49 -0.78
C ALA A 16 10.69 -18.04 -1.91
N ASP A 17 9.59 -18.71 -1.55
CA ASP A 17 8.57 -19.20 -2.49
C ASP A 17 7.59 -18.13 -2.96
N GLY A 18 7.74 -16.87 -2.51
CA GLY A 18 6.87 -15.75 -2.80
C GLY A 18 5.64 -15.65 -1.88
N SER A 19 5.46 -16.55 -0.92
CA SER A 19 4.32 -16.48 0.00
C SER A 19 4.45 -15.28 0.95
N PRO A 20 3.35 -14.54 1.23
CA PRO A 20 3.34 -13.48 2.21
C PRO A 20 3.61 -13.98 3.63
N ALA A 21 4.51 -13.28 4.33
CA ALA A 21 4.91 -13.61 5.71
C ALA A 21 4.76 -12.39 6.62
N TYR A 22 3.59 -11.74 6.57
CA TYR A 22 3.31 -10.49 7.29
C TYR A 22 3.12 -10.70 8.79
N ARG A 23 2.74 -11.92 9.19
CA ARG A 23 2.43 -12.26 10.58
C ARG A 23 3.17 -13.52 11.03
N VAL A 24 3.45 -13.57 12.31
CA VAL A 24 4.11 -14.71 12.97
C VAL A 24 3.47 -14.98 14.33
N ILE A 25 3.57 -16.21 14.79
CA ILE A 25 3.18 -16.56 16.16
C ILE A 25 4.31 -16.14 17.11
N GLY A 26 4.01 -15.27 18.04
CA GLY A 26 4.94 -14.82 19.07
C GLY A 26 5.18 -15.87 20.15
N LYS A 27 6.16 -15.64 21.02
CA LYS A 27 6.50 -16.53 22.15
C LYS A 27 5.34 -16.77 23.12
N ASN A 28 4.39 -15.86 23.17
CA ASN A 28 3.18 -15.92 23.99
C ASN A 28 2.03 -16.69 23.31
N GLY A 29 2.27 -17.33 22.15
CA GLY A 29 1.27 -18.04 21.36
C GLY A 29 0.30 -17.14 20.59
N LYS A 30 0.43 -15.81 20.68
CA LYS A 30 -0.44 -14.86 19.95
C LYS A 30 0.18 -14.47 18.63
N GLU A 31 -0.68 -14.29 17.63
CA GLU A 31 -0.26 -13.76 16.35
C GLU A 31 0.16 -12.28 16.48
N ARG A 32 1.24 -11.93 15.84
CA ARG A 32 1.77 -10.56 15.76
C ARG A 32 2.39 -10.27 14.40
N ASN A 33 2.62 -9.01 14.12
CA ASN A 33 3.34 -8.59 12.92
C ASN A 33 4.78 -9.12 12.90
N THR A 34 5.25 -9.50 11.71
CA THR A 34 6.62 -9.91 11.44
C THR A 34 7.56 -8.71 11.62
N THR A 35 8.57 -8.88 12.45
CA THR A 35 9.62 -7.88 12.67
C THR A 35 10.83 -8.12 11.79
N VAL A 36 11.74 -7.14 11.70
CA VAL A 36 13.04 -7.29 11.01
C VAL A 36 13.85 -8.46 11.60
N ARG A 37 13.73 -8.73 12.90
CA ARG A 37 14.40 -9.85 13.55
C ARG A 37 13.87 -11.19 13.04
N ASP A 38 12.54 -11.34 12.99
CA ASP A 38 11.92 -12.56 12.46
C ASP A 38 12.28 -12.75 10.98
N ALA A 39 12.32 -11.66 10.22
CA ALA A 39 12.70 -11.71 8.81
C ALA A 39 14.13 -12.23 8.62
N ARG A 40 15.07 -11.76 9.43
CA ARG A 40 16.45 -12.25 9.41
C ARG A 40 16.56 -13.73 9.80
N GLU A 41 15.86 -14.15 10.85
CA GLU A 41 15.86 -15.53 11.34
C GLU A 41 15.24 -16.51 10.32
N ARG A 42 14.30 -16.04 9.49
CA ARG A 42 13.56 -16.85 8.50
C ARG A 42 13.99 -16.62 7.05
N ASN A 43 15.01 -15.79 6.81
CA ASN A 43 15.48 -15.40 5.48
C ASN A 43 14.36 -14.82 4.60
N LEU A 44 13.51 -13.98 5.18
CA LEU A 44 12.45 -13.28 4.45
C LEU A 44 13.02 -12.06 3.72
N VAL A 45 12.43 -11.72 2.58
CA VAL A 45 12.74 -10.50 1.84
C VAL A 45 11.67 -9.43 2.08
N PRO A 46 12.05 -8.14 2.14
CA PRO A 46 11.10 -7.03 2.29
C PRO A 46 10.28 -6.82 1.01
N SER A 47 9.10 -6.22 1.14
CA SER A 47 8.32 -5.82 -0.04
C SER A 47 9.02 -4.72 -0.83
N VAL A 48 8.76 -4.64 -2.13
CA VAL A 48 9.14 -3.52 -3.00
C VAL A 48 8.77 -2.18 -2.35
N THR A 49 7.55 -2.05 -1.83
CA THR A 49 7.08 -0.81 -1.20
C THR A 49 7.82 -0.47 0.09
N THR A 50 8.26 -1.48 0.86
CA THR A 50 9.13 -1.27 2.03
C THR A 50 10.50 -0.73 1.60
N VAL A 51 11.10 -1.30 0.55
CA VAL A 51 12.37 -0.80 0.00
C VAL A 51 12.23 0.62 -0.56
N LEU A 52 11.18 0.88 -1.35
CA LEU A 52 10.90 2.22 -1.89
C LEU A 52 10.55 3.25 -0.79
N GLY A 53 10.09 2.78 0.36
CA GLY A 53 9.86 3.63 1.54
C GLY A 53 11.12 4.30 2.09
N LEU A 54 12.31 3.78 1.74
CA LEU A 54 13.60 4.38 2.10
C LEU A 54 13.96 5.60 1.24
N VAL A 55 13.32 5.75 0.09
CA VAL A 55 13.53 6.90 -0.81
C VAL A 55 12.84 8.12 -0.22
N ALA A 56 13.54 9.25 -0.24
CA ALA A 56 13.00 10.53 0.22
C ALA A 56 11.76 10.94 -0.58
N LYS A 57 10.71 11.34 0.14
CA LYS A 57 9.42 11.80 -0.43
C LYS A 57 9.13 13.24 -0.01
N PRO A 58 9.86 14.24 -0.52
CA PRO A 58 9.76 15.63 -0.05
C PRO A 58 8.34 16.19 -0.19
N GLY A 59 7.63 15.89 -1.27
CA GLY A 59 6.24 16.31 -1.47
C GLY A 59 5.28 15.75 -0.42
N LEU A 60 5.42 14.46 -0.08
CA LEU A 60 4.63 13.84 0.99
C LEU A 60 4.96 14.45 2.35
N ASN A 61 6.22 14.68 2.66
CA ASN A 61 6.62 15.28 3.92
C ASN A 61 6.05 16.70 4.06
N THR A 62 6.11 17.52 3.00
CA THR A 62 5.50 18.85 2.99
C THR A 62 3.99 18.76 3.20
N TRP A 63 3.31 17.84 2.53
CA TRP A 63 1.87 17.65 2.70
C TRP A 63 1.52 17.24 4.13
N LEU A 64 2.26 16.30 4.74
CA LEU A 64 2.04 15.88 6.14
C LEU A 64 2.22 17.05 7.12
N GLN A 65 3.23 17.89 6.93
CA GLN A 65 3.42 19.09 7.74
C GLN A 65 2.24 20.06 7.61
N GLN A 66 1.73 20.26 6.38
CA GLN A 66 0.55 21.08 6.14
C GLN A 66 -0.70 20.53 6.83
N GLN A 67 -0.91 19.19 6.84
CA GLN A 67 -2.04 18.59 7.58
C GLN A 67 -1.95 18.86 9.08
N VAL A 68 -0.76 18.78 9.68
CA VAL A 68 -0.56 19.11 11.10
C VAL A 68 -0.87 20.58 11.39
N LEU A 69 -0.40 21.50 10.53
CA LEU A 69 -0.71 22.94 10.67
C LEU A 69 -2.19 23.22 10.54
N LEU A 70 -2.86 22.61 9.55
CA LEU A 70 -4.31 22.78 9.36
C LEU A 70 -5.08 22.26 10.57
N ALA A 71 -4.75 21.07 11.07
CA ALA A 71 -5.37 20.53 12.28
C ALA A 71 -5.17 21.44 13.48
N ALA A 72 -3.96 21.98 13.68
CA ALA A 72 -3.67 22.91 14.79
C ALA A 72 -4.45 24.23 14.67
N LEU A 73 -4.71 24.71 13.45
CA LEU A 73 -5.48 25.94 13.22
C LEU A 73 -6.99 25.73 13.37
N THR A 74 -7.50 24.53 13.14
CA THR A 74 -8.95 24.25 13.10
C THR A 74 -9.48 23.61 14.38
N LEU A 75 -8.61 22.93 15.16
CA LEU A 75 -8.99 22.30 16.43
C LEU A 75 -8.84 23.27 17.60
N PRO A 76 -9.94 23.78 18.18
CA PRO A 76 -9.85 24.64 19.36
C PRO A 76 -9.37 23.83 20.57
N ARG A 77 -8.68 24.49 21.49
CA ARG A 77 -8.40 23.94 22.83
C ARG A 77 -9.69 23.81 23.63
N ILE A 78 -9.80 22.69 24.35
CA ILE A 78 -10.90 22.43 25.27
C ILE A 78 -10.52 23.02 26.64
N ALA A 79 -11.47 23.66 27.32
CA ALA A 79 -11.23 24.24 28.65
C ALA A 79 -10.73 23.17 29.62
N GLY A 80 -9.58 23.44 30.29
CA GLY A 80 -8.93 22.49 31.20
C GLY A 80 -8.10 21.38 30.53
N GLU A 81 -8.00 21.36 29.23
CA GLU A 81 -7.16 20.42 28.48
C GLU A 81 -5.68 20.77 28.65
N THR A 82 -4.86 19.75 28.91
CA THR A 82 -3.40 19.90 28.90
C THR A 82 -2.86 20.11 27.51
N GLU A 83 -1.66 20.66 27.40
CA GLU A 83 -0.99 20.85 26.10
C GLU A 83 -0.74 19.52 25.41
N GLU A 84 -0.32 18.48 26.16
CA GLU A 84 -0.10 17.15 25.65
C GLU A 84 -1.38 16.56 25.03
N ASN A 85 -2.52 16.65 25.69
CA ASN A 85 -3.79 16.12 25.20
C ASN A 85 -4.23 16.84 23.93
N TRP A 86 -4.07 18.16 23.88
CA TRP A 86 -4.36 18.95 22.68
C TRP A 86 -3.45 18.54 21.51
N LEU A 87 -2.15 18.39 21.73
CA LEU A 87 -1.20 17.93 20.72
C LEU A 87 -1.55 16.52 20.20
N GLU A 88 -1.95 15.60 21.07
CA GLU A 88 -2.39 14.26 20.68
C GLU A 88 -3.63 14.33 19.77
N ARG A 89 -4.61 15.19 20.10
CA ARG A 89 -5.80 15.41 19.24
C ARG A 89 -5.42 15.99 17.87
N VAL A 90 -4.56 17.01 17.83
CA VAL A 90 -4.05 17.62 16.60
C VAL A 90 -3.34 16.57 15.73
N MET A 91 -2.45 15.77 16.34
CA MET A 91 -1.73 14.71 15.63
C MET A 91 -2.65 13.59 15.14
N SER A 92 -3.70 13.26 15.87
CA SER A 92 -4.70 12.28 15.45
C SER A 92 -5.54 12.79 14.27
N ASP A 93 -6.00 14.03 14.36
CA ASP A 93 -6.81 14.68 13.32
C ASP A 93 -6.00 14.86 12.02
N SER A 94 -4.77 15.32 12.10
CA SER A 94 -3.88 15.50 10.95
C SER A 94 -3.67 14.22 10.12
N LYS A 95 -3.84 13.04 10.72
CA LYS A 95 -3.71 11.74 10.07
C LYS A 95 -5.05 11.21 9.49
N SER A 96 -6.17 11.82 9.82
CA SER A 96 -7.50 11.32 9.43
C SER A 96 -7.67 11.24 7.92
N THR A 97 -7.38 12.32 7.21
CA THR A 97 -7.48 12.39 5.74
C THR A 97 -6.62 11.30 5.05
N GLY A 98 -5.41 11.08 5.55
CA GLY A 98 -4.53 10.03 5.03
C GLY A 98 -5.07 8.63 5.30
N ARG A 99 -5.62 8.37 6.50
CA ARG A 99 -6.24 7.08 6.84
C ARG A 99 -7.46 6.81 5.97
N ASP A 100 -8.36 7.77 5.82
CA ASP A 100 -9.56 7.64 4.99
C ASP A 100 -9.20 7.34 3.52
N ALA A 101 -8.14 7.96 3.00
CA ALA A 101 -7.64 7.68 1.66
C ALA A 101 -7.06 6.26 1.54
N MET A 102 -6.31 5.80 2.55
CA MET A 102 -5.78 4.44 2.60
C MET A 102 -6.90 3.40 2.68
N ASP A 103 -7.89 3.62 3.53
CA ASP A 103 -9.03 2.70 3.71
C ASP A 103 -9.85 2.58 2.43
N ARG A 104 -10.15 3.71 1.77
CA ARG A 104 -10.80 3.71 0.45
C ARG A 104 -9.97 2.95 -0.59
N GLY A 105 -8.65 3.19 -0.64
CA GLY A 105 -7.76 2.48 -1.53
C GLY A 105 -7.81 0.96 -1.30
N THR A 106 -7.69 0.53 -0.06
CA THR A 106 -7.75 -0.90 0.32
C THR A 106 -9.09 -1.54 -0.06
N GLN A 107 -10.21 -0.84 0.17
CA GLN A 107 -11.53 -1.32 -0.23
C GLN A 107 -11.65 -1.48 -1.75
N MET A 108 -11.19 -0.47 -2.52
CA MET A 108 -11.24 -0.52 -3.99
C MET A 108 -10.39 -1.67 -4.54
N HIS A 109 -9.17 -1.87 -4.02
CA HIS A 109 -8.31 -2.98 -4.41
C HIS A 109 -8.98 -4.33 -4.10
N GLY A 110 -9.54 -4.51 -2.90
CA GLY A 110 -10.23 -5.75 -2.52
C GLY A 110 -11.47 -6.05 -3.39
N VAL A 111 -12.17 -5.02 -3.85
CA VAL A 111 -13.31 -5.19 -4.79
C VAL A 111 -12.81 -5.64 -6.17
N LEU A 112 -11.77 -5.00 -6.72
CA LEU A 112 -11.18 -5.38 -8.00
C LEU A 112 -10.55 -6.77 -7.97
N GLU A 113 -9.90 -7.12 -6.85
CA GLU A 113 -9.36 -8.46 -6.62
C GLU A 113 -10.45 -9.53 -6.75
N ARG A 114 -11.59 -9.38 -6.03
CA ARG A 114 -12.70 -10.34 -6.11
C ARG A 114 -13.28 -10.44 -7.52
N PHE A 115 -13.44 -9.30 -8.20
CA PHE A 115 -13.93 -9.27 -9.57
C PHE A 115 -13.02 -10.08 -10.51
N TYR A 116 -11.71 -9.84 -10.49
CA TYR A 116 -10.77 -10.55 -11.35
C TYR A 116 -10.49 -12.00 -10.92
N ARG A 117 -10.88 -12.39 -9.71
CA ARG A 117 -10.95 -13.80 -9.28
C ARG A 117 -12.20 -14.52 -9.75
N GLY A 118 -13.14 -13.80 -10.37
CA GLY A 118 -14.39 -14.36 -10.84
C GLY A 118 -15.40 -14.66 -9.71
N GLU A 119 -15.26 -14.02 -8.56
CA GLU A 119 -16.24 -14.13 -7.49
C GLU A 119 -17.55 -13.43 -7.91
N GLN A 120 -18.68 -14.02 -7.58
CA GLN A 120 -19.98 -13.42 -7.87
C GLN A 120 -20.37 -12.45 -6.75
N ASP A 121 -20.52 -11.17 -7.10
CA ASP A 121 -20.91 -10.10 -6.18
C ASP A 121 -21.66 -9.01 -6.95
N ASP A 122 -22.36 -8.12 -6.26
CA ASP A 122 -22.94 -6.89 -6.82
C ASP A 122 -21.86 -5.80 -6.79
N TYR A 123 -21.09 -5.71 -7.88
CA TYR A 123 -19.94 -4.82 -7.93
C TYR A 123 -20.34 -3.37 -8.17
N PRO A 124 -19.66 -2.40 -7.51
CA PRO A 124 -19.85 -0.98 -7.80
C PRO A 124 -19.52 -0.64 -9.24
N ARG A 125 -20.24 0.30 -9.83
CA ARG A 125 -20.12 0.73 -11.25
C ARG A 125 -18.68 1.06 -11.68
N TYR A 126 -17.81 1.50 -10.78
CA TYR A 126 -16.41 1.80 -11.14
C TYR A 126 -15.64 0.55 -11.59
N VAL A 127 -16.05 -0.65 -11.16
CA VAL A 127 -15.42 -1.92 -11.58
C VAL A 127 -15.59 -2.11 -13.08
N ASP A 128 -16.83 -1.93 -13.59
CA ASP A 128 -17.09 -2.02 -15.04
C ASP A 128 -16.27 -0.99 -15.82
N GLN A 129 -16.10 0.22 -15.25
CA GLN A 129 -15.32 1.28 -15.90
C GLN A 129 -13.82 0.92 -15.95
N VAL A 130 -13.27 0.35 -14.87
CA VAL A 130 -11.88 -0.12 -14.81
C VAL A 130 -11.68 -1.27 -15.78
N ASP A 131 -12.56 -2.25 -15.78
CA ASP A 131 -12.47 -3.40 -16.67
C ASP A 131 -12.58 -2.98 -18.15
N ALA A 132 -13.53 -2.13 -18.49
CA ALA A 132 -13.65 -1.58 -19.84
C ALA A 132 -12.38 -0.82 -20.28
N ALA A 133 -11.77 -0.03 -19.40
CA ALA A 133 -10.51 0.65 -19.69
C ALA A 133 -9.36 -0.34 -19.91
N ILE A 134 -9.26 -1.39 -19.13
CA ILE A 134 -8.27 -2.45 -19.28
C ILE A 134 -8.47 -3.19 -20.60
N GLN A 135 -9.71 -3.54 -20.95
CA GLN A 135 -10.02 -4.20 -22.22
C GLN A 135 -9.70 -3.33 -23.44
N ILE A 136 -9.95 -2.02 -23.37
CA ILE A 136 -9.61 -1.07 -24.43
C ILE A 136 -8.09 -1.00 -24.65
N HIS A 137 -7.28 -1.02 -23.59
CA HIS A 137 -5.83 -0.85 -23.68
C HIS A 137 -5.08 -2.16 -23.99
N PHE A 138 -5.58 -3.30 -23.50
CA PHE A 138 -4.86 -4.57 -23.53
C PHE A 138 -5.58 -5.69 -24.31
N GLY A 139 -6.80 -5.45 -24.77
CA GLY A 139 -7.64 -6.45 -25.45
C GLY A 139 -8.48 -7.28 -24.48
N GLN A 140 -9.45 -8.01 -25.03
CA GLN A 140 -10.42 -8.81 -24.26
C GLN A 140 -9.92 -10.23 -23.93
N ASP A 141 -8.91 -10.72 -24.65
CA ASP A 141 -8.46 -12.12 -24.57
C ASP A 141 -7.42 -12.37 -23.48
N GLN A 142 -7.25 -11.42 -22.55
CA GLN A 142 -6.26 -11.56 -21.49
C GLN A 142 -6.75 -12.52 -20.40
N ARG A 143 -5.86 -13.42 -19.97
CA ARG A 143 -6.09 -14.26 -18.78
C ARG A 143 -5.48 -13.57 -17.57
N TRP A 144 -6.33 -12.92 -16.81
CA TRP A 144 -5.94 -12.18 -15.62
C TRP A 144 -5.77 -13.09 -14.41
N GLU A 145 -4.73 -12.85 -13.65
CA GLU A 145 -4.50 -13.38 -12.32
C GLU A 145 -4.37 -12.20 -11.34
N ALA A 146 -5.24 -12.17 -10.31
CA ALA A 146 -5.24 -11.11 -9.29
C ALA A 146 -4.34 -11.49 -8.11
N GLU A 147 -3.72 -10.46 -7.51
CA GLU A 147 -2.96 -10.57 -6.25
C GLU A 147 -1.81 -11.59 -6.28
N ARG A 148 -1.11 -11.67 -7.40
CA ARG A 148 0.05 -12.55 -7.57
C ARG A 148 1.21 -12.11 -6.68
N SER A 149 1.59 -12.96 -5.72
CA SER A 149 2.78 -12.75 -4.88
C SER A 149 4.03 -13.35 -5.51
N PHE A 150 5.17 -12.75 -5.23
CA PHE A 150 6.49 -13.26 -5.64
C PHE A 150 7.58 -12.89 -4.63
N ALA A 151 8.69 -13.62 -4.66
CA ALA A 151 9.97 -13.21 -4.09
C ALA A 151 11.06 -13.28 -5.14
N TYR A 152 12.00 -12.35 -5.06
CA TYR A 152 13.16 -12.22 -5.92
C TYR A 152 14.39 -11.86 -5.10
N GLU A 153 15.55 -11.73 -5.70
CA GLU A 153 16.80 -11.39 -5.04
C GLU A 153 16.68 -10.05 -4.24
N GLY A 154 16.55 -10.17 -2.92
CA GLY A 154 16.52 -9.05 -1.98
C GLY A 154 15.19 -8.31 -1.84
N PHE A 155 14.13 -8.66 -2.58
CA PHE A 155 12.80 -8.07 -2.43
C PHE A 155 11.68 -9.04 -2.87
N GLY A 156 10.46 -8.74 -2.42
CA GLY A 156 9.26 -9.45 -2.86
C GLY A 156 8.13 -8.47 -3.11
N GLY A 157 6.99 -8.98 -3.55
CA GLY A 157 5.84 -8.13 -3.80
C GLY A 157 4.58 -8.93 -4.06
N LYS A 158 3.48 -8.19 -4.12
CA LYS A 158 2.18 -8.69 -4.53
C LYS A 158 1.63 -7.71 -5.56
N VAL A 159 1.32 -8.23 -6.74
CA VAL A 159 0.86 -7.45 -7.90
C VAL A 159 -0.65 -7.51 -7.95
N ASP A 160 -1.30 -6.38 -8.13
CA ASP A 160 -2.77 -6.33 -8.13
C ASP A 160 -3.37 -7.16 -9.25
N LEU A 161 -2.83 -7.03 -10.49
CA LEU A 161 -3.32 -7.77 -11.64
C LEU A 161 -2.19 -8.06 -12.63
N ILE A 162 -2.12 -9.30 -13.11
CA ILE A 162 -1.11 -9.75 -14.06
C ILE A 162 -1.72 -10.60 -15.17
N ALA A 163 -1.21 -10.45 -16.38
CA ALA A 163 -1.41 -11.37 -17.50
C ALA A 163 -0.05 -11.79 -18.09
N GLU A 164 -0.03 -12.47 -19.23
CA GLU A 164 1.20 -13.03 -19.80
C GLU A 164 2.32 -11.98 -19.93
N ASN A 165 2.01 -10.81 -20.50
CA ASN A 165 2.97 -9.72 -20.73
C ASN A 165 2.49 -8.38 -20.20
N ILE A 166 1.65 -8.38 -19.16
CA ILE A 166 1.05 -7.18 -18.60
C ILE A 166 1.14 -7.24 -17.07
N VAL A 167 1.54 -6.15 -16.46
CA VAL A 167 1.56 -5.95 -15.01
C VAL A 167 0.82 -4.67 -14.69
N ILE A 168 -0.21 -4.77 -13.88
CA ILE A 168 -1.04 -3.62 -13.46
C ILE A 168 -0.97 -3.48 -11.95
N ASP A 169 -0.82 -2.23 -11.51
CA ASP A 169 -0.90 -1.83 -10.11
C ASP A 169 -1.91 -0.68 -10.00
N PHE A 170 -2.99 -0.89 -9.28
CA PHE A 170 -4.07 0.08 -9.13
C PHE A 170 -3.69 1.18 -8.15
N LYS A 171 -4.04 2.42 -8.46
CA LYS A 171 -3.84 3.57 -7.58
C LYS A 171 -5.09 4.43 -7.53
N SER A 172 -5.70 4.51 -6.36
CA SER A 172 -6.84 5.42 -6.14
C SER A 172 -6.36 6.85 -5.97
N LYS A 173 -7.10 7.81 -6.52
CA LYS A 173 -6.89 9.26 -6.33
C LYS A 173 -8.21 9.99 -6.17
N ASP A 174 -8.26 10.95 -5.27
CA ASP A 174 -9.46 11.76 -5.03
C ASP A 174 -9.74 12.77 -6.15
N LYS A 175 -8.68 13.23 -6.85
CA LYS A 175 -8.79 14.22 -7.93
C LYS A 175 -8.11 13.71 -9.20
N LEU A 176 -8.82 13.77 -10.31
CA LEU A 176 -8.37 13.27 -11.61
C LEU A 176 -7.87 14.37 -12.55
N ASP A 177 -7.94 15.64 -12.15
CA ASP A 177 -7.54 16.79 -12.96
C ASP A 177 -6.02 16.84 -13.26
N LYS A 178 -5.21 16.22 -12.45
CA LYS A 178 -3.74 16.13 -12.61
C LYS A 178 -3.21 14.75 -12.17
N VAL A 179 -3.55 13.72 -12.94
CA VAL A 179 -3.00 12.38 -12.67
C VAL A 179 -1.65 12.24 -13.34
N VAL A 180 -0.59 12.39 -12.55
CA VAL A 180 0.78 12.09 -12.96
C VAL A 180 1.30 10.95 -12.08
N PRO A 181 1.86 9.88 -12.66
CA PRO A 181 2.49 8.83 -11.87
C PRO A 181 3.71 9.36 -11.12
N TYR A 182 3.84 9.00 -9.87
CA TYR A 182 5.04 9.31 -9.08
C TYR A 182 6.19 8.37 -9.45
N HIS A 183 7.43 8.83 -9.29
CA HIS A 183 8.62 8.01 -9.57
C HIS A 183 8.61 6.66 -8.87
N GLU A 184 8.20 6.61 -7.61
CA GLU A 184 8.10 5.37 -6.85
C GLU A 184 7.06 4.39 -7.42
N GLN A 185 5.99 4.85 -8.06
CA GLN A 185 5.01 3.98 -8.74
C GLN A 185 5.64 3.32 -9.98
N LEU A 186 6.41 4.07 -10.75
CA LEU A 186 7.16 3.54 -11.89
C LEU A 186 8.24 2.55 -11.45
N MET A 187 8.95 2.86 -10.37
CA MET A 187 9.95 1.96 -9.77
C MET A 187 9.29 0.68 -9.23
N GLN A 188 8.11 0.78 -8.63
CA GLN A 188 7.33 -0.35 -8.17
C GLN A 188 6.97 -1.29 -9.32
N LEU A 189 6.43 -0.76 -10.42
CA LEU A 189 6.11 -1.56 -11.61
C LEU A 189 7.36 -2.20 -12.23
N ALA A 190 8.46 -1.46 -12.32
CA ALA A 190 9.73 -1.99 -12.82
C ALA A 190 10.24 -3.16 -11.96
N ALA A 191 10.19 -3.02 -10.62
CA ALA A 191 10.56 -4.08 -9.70
C ALA A 191 9.63 -5.30 -9.82
N TYR A 192 8.33 -5.11 -9.97
CA TYR A 192 7.37 -6.18 -10.19
C TYR A 192 7.67 -6.96 -11.47
N ARG A 193 7.95 -6.27 -12.57
CA ARG A 193 8.31 -6.89 -13.85
C ARG A 193 9.56 -7.75 -13.73
N VAL A 194 10.60 -7.24 -13.08
CA VAL A 194 11.84 -7.97 -12.84
C VAL A 194 11.60 -9.18 -11.93
N GLY A 195 10.94 -8.98 -10.80
CA GLY A 195 10.69 -10.03 -9.81
C GLY A 195 9.82 -11.17 -10.32
N LEU A 196 8.93 -10.88 -11.27
CA LEU A 196 8.09 -11.89 -11.95
C LEU A 196 8.76 -12.54 -13.17
N GLY A 197 10.02 -12.18 -13.49
CA GLY A 197 10.70 -12.68 -14.67
C GLY A 197 10.12 -12.16 -16.00
N LYS A 198 9.47 -11.00 -15.99
CA LYS A 198 8.79 -10.36 -17.13
C LYS A 198 9.35 -8.96 -17.42
N PRO A 199 10.66 -8.79 -17.66
CA PRO A 199 11.27 -7.47 -17.78
C PRO A 199 10.75 -6.64 -18.96
N THR A 200 10.15 -7.29 -19.96
CA THR A 200 9.56 -6.65 -21.15
C THR A 200 8.05 -6.44 -21.06
N ALA A 201 7.37 -6.84 -19.97
CA ALA A 201 5.94 -6.64 -19.79
C ALA A 201 5.55 -5.15 -19.88
N ARG A 202 4.33 -4.88 -20.33
CA ARG A 202 3.69 -3.56 -20.38
C ARG A 202 3.02 -3.22 -19.07
#